data_737844bb189b813ec126f29ffa1113a6
#
_entry.id   737844bb189b813ec126f29ffa1113a6
#
_cell.length_a   1.000
_cell.length_b   1.000
_cell.length_c   1.000
_cell.angle_alpha   90.00
_cell.angle_beta   90.00
_cell.angle_gamma   90.00
#
_symmetry.space_group_name_H-M   'P 1'
#
loop_
_entity.id
_entity.type
_entity.pdbx_description
1 polymer ?
#
loop_
_entity_poly.entity_id
_entity_poly.type
_entity_poly.pdbx_seq_one_letter_code
_entity_poly.pdbx_strand_id
1 'polypeptide(L)'
;MPQPIGSTLDRIHAAARDEFLAKGYQAASLRNIVKTAGVTTGAFYGYYDSKEALFAALVDEPYRRVLETYRTAVFGFEALRPEEQVTQMGQVGKTCMQELLVYMDARRPVFRLILQGAEGTPYAGLIDELVAMEVAATERYCEVLRSLGSAVPQIDPRLEHMLVTGMMNAYCEVILHDMPLADAQRYVEELGDFYTAGWLKIMGQ
;
A
#
# COMPACT_ATOMS: atom_id res chain seq x y z
N MET A 1 -20.48 -29.78 21.58
CA MET A 1 -19.46 -28.85 21.02
C MET A 1 -20.20 -27.74 20.31
N PRO A 2 -19.91 -26.45 20.58
CA PRO A 2 -20.54 -25.36 19.82
C PRO A 2 -20.11 -25.50 18.36
N GLN A 3 -21.08 -25.41 17.45
CA GLN A 3 -20.77 -25.34 16.01
C GLN A 3 -20.01 -24.02 15.75
N PRO A 4 -18.92 -24.03 14.97
CA PRO A 4 -18.19 -22.81 14.64
C PRO A 4 -19.11 -21.86 13.88
N ILE A 5 -19.20 -20.62 14.37
CA ILE A 5 -19.97 -19.53 13.77
C ILE A 5 -19.25 -19.13 12.48
N GLY A 6 -19.91 -19.26 11.33
CA GLY A 6 -19.40 -18.88 10.00
C GLY A 6 -19.44 -20.02 8.97
N SER A 7 -19.42 -19.65 7.69
CA SER A 7 -19.34 -20.61 6.59
C SER A 7 -17.99 -21.38 6.61
N THR A 8 -17.92 -22.49 5.87
CA THR A 8 -16.64 -23.20 5.69
C THR A 8 -15.56 -22.28 5.12
N LEU A 9 -15.92 -21.40 4.20
CA LEU A 9 -15.03 -20.42 3.61
C LEU A 9 -14.51 -19.40 4.65
N ASP A 10 -15.39 -18.87 5.51
CA ASP A 10 -15.00 -17.93 6.58
C ASP A 10 -13.99 -18.56 7.55
N ARG A 11 -14.17 -19.84 7.89
CA ARG A 11 -13.24 -20.57 8.75
C ARG A 11 -11.87 -20.80 8.09
N ILE A 12 -11.87 -21.10 6.79
CA ILE A 12 -10.62 -21.24 6.02
C ILE A 12 -9.90 -19.89 5.97
N HIS A 13 -10.60 -18.79 5.68
CA HIS A 13 -10.01 -17.44 5.63
C HIS A 13 -9.47 -16.99 6.99
N ALA A 14 -10.20 -17.24 8.08
CA ALA A 14 -9.73 -16.89 9.41
C ALA A 14 -8.46 -17.68 9.78
N ALA A 15 -8.46 -19.00 9.61
CA ALA A 15 -7.30 -19.84 9.88
C ALA A 15 -6.09 -19.49 8.99
N ALA A 16 -6.34 -19.13 7.73
CA ALA A 16 -5.30 -18.70 6.80
C ALA A 16 -4.68 -17.36 7.22
N ARG A 17 -5.49 -16.37 7.57
CA ARG A 17 -4.97 -15.09 8.08
C ARG A 17 -4.08 -15.27 9.29
N ASP A 18 -4.53 -16.05 10.27
CA ASP A 18 -3.77 -16.31 11.50
C ASP A 18 -2.43 -16.99 11.20
N GLU A 19 -2.43 -18.03 10.34
CA GLU A 19 -1.21 -18.75 9.96
C GLU A 19 -0.25 -17.86 9.16
N PHE A 20 -0.76 -17.08 8.18
CA PHE A 20 0.07 -16.18 7.36
C PHE A 20 0.61 -14.99 8.19
N LEU A 21 -0.19 -14.42 9.09
CA LEU A 21 0.29 -13.35 9.98
C LEU A 21 1.38 -13.84 10.94
N ALA A 22 1.25 -15.09 11.42
CA ALA A 22 2.22 -15.64 12.36
C ALA A 22 3.55 -16.06 11.71
N LYS A 23 3.55 -16.45 10.42
CA LYS A 23 4.71 -17.11 9.80
C LYS A 23 5.15 -16.51 8.45
N GLY A 24 4.39 -15.59 7.90
CA GLY A 24 4.53 -15.16 6.51
C GLY A 24 4.06 -16.25 5.53
N TYR A 25 3.91 -15.85 4.26
CA TYR A 25 3.46 -16.77 3.21
C TYR A 25 4.39 -17.96 3.02
N GLN A 26 5.72 -17.74 2.96
CA GLN A 26 6.67 -18.82 2.66
C GLN A 26 6.62 -19.95 3.68
N ALA A 27 6.67 -19.63 4.98
CA ALA A 27 6.73 -20.62 6.06
C ALA A 27 5.35 -21.14 6.51
N ALA A 28 4.26 -20.55 6.03
CA ALA A 28 2.90 -20.97 6.37
C ALA A 28 2.56 -22.35 5.83
N SER A 29 1.90 -23.16 6.65
CA SER A 29 1.54 -24.55 6.37
C SER A 29 0.06 -24.69 6.00
N LEU A 30 -0.22 -25.10 4.76
CA LEU A 30 -1.58 -25.43 4.33
C LEU A 30 -2.23 -26.49 5.23
N ARG A 31 -1.45 -27.48 5.67
CA ARG A 31 -1.93 -28.52 6.59
C ARG A 31 -2.40 -27.94 7.92
N ASN A 32 -1.69 -26.95 8.46
CA ASN A 32 -2.10 -26.26 9.69
C ASN A 32 -3.37 -25.45 9.47
N ILE A 33 -3.46 -24.72 8.36
CA ILE A 33 -4.65 -23.95 7.98
C ILE A 33 -5.88 -24.85 7.95
N VAL A 34 -5.82 -25.96 7.19
CA VAL A 34 -6.92 -26.93 7.06
C VAL A 34 -7.31 -27.51 8.42
N LYS A 35 -6.32 -27.88 9.26
CA LYS A 35 -6.54 -28.40 10.60
C LYS A 35 -7.22 -27.37 11.50
N THR A 36 -6.73 -26.12 11.53
CA THR A 36 -7.27 -25.02 12.35
C THR A 36 -8.68 -24.64 11.91
N ALA A 37 -8.93 -24.59 10.59
CA ALA A 37 -10.26 -24.35 10.03
C ALA A 37 -11.28 -25.48 10.36
N GLY A 38 -10.81 -26.64 10.83
CA GLY A 38 -11.68 -27.79 11.12
C GLY A 38 -12.34 -28.34 9.85
N VAL A 39 -11.64 -28.32 8.71
CA VAL A 39 -12.11 -28.86 7.42
C VAL A 39 -11.24 -30.03 6.97
N THR A 40 -11.75 -30.83 6.03
CA THR A 40 -10.93 -31.85 5.38
C THR A 40 -10.08 -31.23 4.26
N THR A 41 -8.97 -31.86 3.92
CA THR A 41 -8.15 -31.46 2.77
C THR A 41 -8.95 -31.45 1.47
N GLY A 42 -9.83 -32.43 1.27
CA GLY A 42 -10.73 -32.46 0.10
C GLY A 42 -11.71 -31.28 0.07
N ALA A 43 -12.26 -30.91 1.24
CA ALA A 43 -13.13 -29.73 1.33
C ALA A 43 -12.36 -28.42 1.04
N PHE A 44 -11.11 -28.31 1.46
CA PHE A 44 -10.25 -27.16 1.10
C PHE A 44 -10.05 -27.06 -0.41
N TYR A 45 -9.68 -28.16 -1.07
CA TYR A 45 -9.46 -28.16 -2.52
C TYR A 45 -10.75 -27.94 -3.35
N GLY A 46 -11.91 -28.00 -2.73
CA GLY A 46 -13.17 -27.53 -3.33
C GLY A 46 -13.30 -26.01 -3.41
N TYR A 47 -12.48 -25.23 -2.67
CA TYR A 47 -12.46 -23.77 -2.67
C TYR A 47 -11.21 -23.18 -3.34
N TYR A 48 -10.04 -23.79 -3.10
CA TYR A 48 -8.75 -23.25 -3.55
C TYR A 48 -7.84 -24.35 -4.05
N ASP A 49 -7.27 -24.17 -5.23
CA ASP A 49 -6.37 -25.14 -5.85
C ASP A 49 -4.98 -25.17 -5.17
N SER A 50 -4.61 -24.12 -4.45
CA SER A 50 -3.27 -24.00 -3.85
C SER A 50 -3.22 -23.03 -2.68
N LYS A 51 -2.08 -22.97 -1.98
CA LYS A 51 -1.79 -21.95 -0.95
C LYS A 51 -1.72 -20.54 -1.57
N GLU A 52 -1.21 -20.44 -2.79
CA GLU A 52 -1.13 -19.21 -3.57
C GLU A 52 -2.53 -18.65 -3.86
N ALA A 53 -3.45 -19.50 -4.33
CA ALA A 53 -4.81 -19.10 -4.61
C ALA A 53 -5.56 -18.62 -3.35
N LEU A 54 -5.33 -19.31 -2.22
CA LEU A 54 -5.88 -18.89 -0.92
C LEU A 54 -5.29 -17.54 -0.47
N PHE A 55 -3.97 -17.34 -0.59
CA PHE A 55 -3.32 -16.08 -0.22
C PHE A 55 -3.84 -14.94 -1.11
N ALA A 56 -3.87 -15.16 -2.42
CA ALA A 56 -4.42 -14.21 -3.39
C ALA A 56 -5.85 -13.79 -3.04
N ALA A 57 -6.72 -14.73 -2.67
CA ALA A 57 -8.10 -14.44 -2.27
C ALA A 57 -8.21 -13.53 -1.04
N LEU A 58 -7.18 -13.47 -0.20
CA LEU A 58 -7.15 -12.58 0.96
C LEU A 58 -6.62 -11.19 0.64
N VAL A 59 -5.71 -11.04 -0.32
CA VAL A 59 -4.92 -9.82 -0.50
C VAL A 59 -5.07 -9.12 -1.85
N ASP A 60 -5.53 -9.80 -2.91
CA ASP A 60 -5.51 -9.30 -4.29
C ASP A 60 -6.37 -8.03 -4.46
N GLU A 61 -7.61 -8.05 -3.98
CA GLU A 61 -8.51 -6.88 -4.08
C GLU A 61 -7.94 -5.68 -3.29
N PRO A 62 -7.54 -5.80 -2.01
CA PRO A 62 -6.94 -4.70 -1.27
C PRO A 62 -5.64 -4.17 -1.91
N TYR A 63 -4.79 -5.05 -2.41
CA TYR A 63 -3.55 -4.68 -3.10
C TYR A 63 -3.84 -3.82 -4.35
N ARG A 64 -4.70 -4.32 -5.23
CA ARG A 64 -5.08 -3.59 -6.46
C ARG A 64 -5.79 -2.28 -6.15
N ARG A 65 -6.63 -2.25 -5.11
CA ARG A 65 -7.35 -1.04 -4.72
C ARG A 65 -6.39 0.10 -4.33
N VAL A 66 -5.34 -0.20 -3.58
CA VAL A 66 -4.31 0.80 -3.22
C VAL A 66 -3.63 1.34 -4.48
N LEU A 67 -3.17 0.46 -5.37
CA LEU A 67 -2.51 0.88 -6.60
C LEU A 67 -3.41 1.70 -7.52
N GLU A 68 -4.68 1.32 -7.66
CA GLU A 68 -5.65 2.05 -8.47
C GLU A 68 -5.99 3.42 -7.88
N THR A 69 -6.18 3.51 -6.56
CA THR A 69 -6.44 4.78 -5.88
C THR A 69 -5.25 5.73 -6.07
N TYR A 70 -4.03 5.24 -5.85
CA TYR A 70 -2.82 6.02 -6.03
C TYR A 70 -2.64 6.47 -7.49
N ARG A 71 -2.78 5.56 -8.44
CA ARG A 71 -2.70 5.86 -9.89
C ARG A 71 -3.74 6.90 -10.31
N THR A 72 -4.96 6.80 -9.80
CA THR A 72 -6.04 7.76 -10.10
C THR A 72 -5.69 9.15 -9.58
N ALA A 73 -5.10 9.26 -8.38
CA ALA A 73 -4.64 10.55 -7.84
C ALA A 73 -3.52 11.16 -8.68
N VAL A 74 -2.53 10.36 -9.09
CA VAL A 74 -1.43 10.79 -9.97
C VAL A 74 -1.98 11.29 -11.31
N PHE A 75 -2.81 10.52 -11.99
CA PHE A 75 -3.40 10.94 -13.28
C PHE A 75 -4.32 12.15 -13.14
N GLY A 76 -5.07 12.25 -12.04
CA GLY A 76 -5.89 13.42 -11.76
C GLY A 76 -5.06 14.69 -11.60
N PHE A 77 -3.92 14.60 -10.91
CA PHE A 77 -2.96 15.69 -10.77
C PHE A 77 -2.34 16.08 -12.12
N GLU A 78 -1.89 15.12 -12.91
CA GLU A 78 -1.29 15.35 -14.23
C GLU A 78 -2.27 15.97 -15.26
N ALA A 79 -3.56 15.72 -15.10
CA ALA A 79 -4.60 16.28 -15.96
C ALA A 79 -4.91 17.76 -15.64
N LEU A 80 -4.43 18.29 -14.52
CA LEU A 80 -4.56 19.71 -14.19
C LEU A 80 -3.73 20.58 -15.13
N ARG A 81 -4.14 21.82 -15.34
CA ARG A 81 -3.32 22.81 -16.06
C ARG A 81 -1.98 23.03 -15.33
N PRO A 82 -0.88 23.33 -16.04
CA PRO A 82 0.43 23.53 -15.43
C PRO A 82 0.44 24.44 -14.18
N GLU A 83 -0.27 25.57 -14.25
CA GLU A 83 -0.35 26.53 -13.15
C GLU A 83 -1.15 25.98 -11.95
N GLU A 84 -2.14 25.14 -12.22
CA GLU A 84 -2.92 24.46 -11.18
C GLU A 84 -2.10 23.39 -10.49
N GLN A 85 -1.26 22.65 -11.23
CA GLN A 85 -0.33 21.67 -10.64
C GLN A 85 0.59 22.35 -9.62
N VAL A 86 1.12 23.54 -9.92
CA VAL A 86 1.99 24.28 -8.99
C VAL A 86 1.25 24.64 -7.70
N THR A 87 0.00 25.06 -7.79
CA THR A 87 -0.80 25.45 -6.61
C THR A 87 -1.32 24.26 -5.82
N GLN A 88 -1.44 23.08 -6.44
CA GLN A 88 -1.99 21.88 -5.83
C GLN A 88 -0.93 20.82 -5.47
N MET A 89 0.34 21.13 -5.74
CA MET A 89 1.45 20.25 -5.39
C MET A 89 1.44 19.94 -3.89
N GLY A 90 1.52 18.66 -3.55
CA GLY A 90 1.41 18.16 -2.20
C GLY A 90 -0.03 17.96 -1.69
N GLN A 91 -1.00 18.81 -2.08
CA GLN A 91 -2.37 18.67 -1.58
C GLN A 91 -3.07 17.42 -2.11
N VAL A 92 -2.93 17.13 -3.40
CA VAL A 92 -3.50 15.92 -4.02
C VAL A 92 -2.91 14.67 -3.39
N GLY A 93 -1.59 14.63 -3.21
CA GLY A 93 -0.90 13.52 -2.55
C GLY A 93 -1.37 13.32 -1.11
N LYS A 94 -1.45 14.39 -0.30
CA LYS A 94 -1.96 14.32 1.07
C LYS A 94 -3.39 13.77 1.12
N THR A 95 -4.27 14.24 0.28
CA THR A 95 -5.66 13.75 0.19
C THR A 95 -5.71 12.26 -0.15
N CYS A 96 -4.92 11.83 -1.14
CA CYS A 96 -4.80 10.41 -1.51
C CYS A 96 -4.30 9.56 -0.34
N MET A 97 -3.24 9.99 0.36
CA MET A 97 -2.68 9.23 1.48
C MET A 97 -3.64 9.16 2.67
N GLN A 98 -4.45 10.20 2.93
CA GLN A 98 -5.51 10.14 3.95
C GLN A 98 -6.63 9.14 3.57
N GLU A 99 -7.04 9.12 2.30
CA GLU A 99 -8.02 8.12 1.81
C GLU A 99 -7.47 6.70 1.96
N LEU A 100 -6.24 6.48 1.51
CA LEU A 100 -5.58 5.17 1.62
C LEU A 100 -5.39 4.74 3.07
N LEU A 101 -5.02 5.67 3.97
CA LEU A 101 -4.92 5.37 5.40
C LEU A 101 -6.24 4.83 5.96
N VAL A 102 -7.35 5.50 5.71
CA VAL A 102 -8.67 5.07 6.20
C VAL A 102 -9.05 3.70 5.65
N TYR A 103 -8.78 3.46 4.36
CA TYR A 103 -9.03 2.17 3.73
C TYR A 103 -8.18 1.05 4.33
N MET A 104 -6.89 1.30 4.53
CA MET A 104 -5.92 0.33 5.08
C MET A 104 -6.19 0.06 6.56
N ASP A 105 -6.53 1.10 7.33
CA ASP A 105 -6.86 0.98 8.76
C ASP A 105 -8.04 0.03 8.99
N ALA A 106 -9.09 0.15 8.20
CA ALA A 106 -10.24 -0.76 8.27
C ALA A 106 -9.90 -2.22 7.91
N ARG A 107 -8.71 -2.47 7.37
CA ARG A 107 -8.22 -3.78 6.88
C ARG A 107 -6.82 -4.12 7.37
N ARG A 108 -6.40 -3.59 8.51
CA ARG A 108 -5.03 -3.75 9.07
C ARG A 108 -4.46 -5.16 8.97
N PRO A 109 -5.19 -6.25 9.34
CA PRO A 109 -4.64 -7.59 9.23
C PRO A 109 -4.25 -7.98 7.81
N VAL A 110 -5.00 -7.54 6.80
CA VAL A 110 -4.71 -7.79 5.39
C VAL A 110 -3.49 -6.99 4.94
N PHE A 111 -3.41 -5.71 5.31
CA PHE A 111 -2.25 -4.88 4.94
C PHE A 111 -0.96 -5.29 5.66
N ARG A 112 -1.05 -5.85 6.87
CA ARG A 112 0.10 -6.52 7.50
C ARG A 112 0.58 -7.73 6.71
N LEU A 113 -0.35 -8.53 6.16
CA LEU A 113 0.03 -9.63 5.26
C LEU A 113 0.75 -9.12 4.02
N ILE A 114 0.24 -8.08 3.38
CA ILE A 114 0.85 -7.48 2.17
C ILE A 114 2.23 -6.91 2.50
N LEU A 115 2.34 -6.12 3.57
CA LEU A 115 3.55 -5.36 3.88
C LEU A 115 4.68 -6.21 4.52
N GLN A 116 4.35 -7.27 5.26
CA GLN A 116 5.33 -8.06 6.03
C GLN A 116 5.28 -9.56 5.76
N GLY A 117 4.18 -10.05 5.24
CA GLY A 117 3.94 -11.50 5.11
C GLY A 117 3.92 -12.03 3.69
N ALA A 118 4.04 -11.18 2.67
CA ALA A 118 3.82 -11.55 1.27
C ALA A 118 5.09 -12.02 0.53
N GLU A 119 6.24 -12.12 1.20
CA GLU A 119 7.49 -12.54 0.57
C GLU A 119 7.35 -13.86 -0.19
N GLY A 120 7.83 -13.89 -1.45
CA GLY A 120 7.68 -15.02 -2.35
C GLY A 120 6.36 -15.07 -3.11
N THR A 121 5.56 -14.00 -3.04
CA THR A 121 4.34 -13.82 -3.84
C THR A 121 4.43 -12.55 -4.71
N PRO A 122 3.57 -12.39 -5.72
CA PRO A 122 3.48 -11.13 -6.49
C PRO A 122 3.09 -9.91 -5.63
N TYR A 123 2.56 -10.12 -4.45
CA TYR A 123 2.05 -9.04 -3.56
C TYR A 123 3.13 -8.43 -2.65
N ALA A 124 4.36 -8.94 -2.70
CA ALA A 124 5.47 -8.40 -1.90
C ALA A 124 5.95 -7.01 -2.36
N GLY A 125 5.62 -6.61 -3.61
CA GLY A 125 6.13 -5.40 -4.26
C GLY A 125 5.25 -4.16 -4.13
N LEU A 126 4.30 -4.07 -3.19
CA LEU A 126 3.39 -2.93 -3.09
C LEU A 126 4.13 -1.58 -2.98
N ILE A 127 5.12 -1.50 -2.11
CA ILE A 127 5.89 -0.27 -1.91
C ILE A 127 6.70 0.06 -3.17
N ASP A 128 7.34 -0.93 -3.79
CA ASP A 128 8.14 -0.72 -5.00
C ASP A 128 7.28 -0.21 -6.17
N GLU A 129 6.06 -0.71 -6.32
CA GLU A 129 5.12 -0.22 -7.34
C GLU A 129 4.67 1.22 -7.07
N LEU A 130 4.38 1.57 -5.81
CA LEU A 130 4.06 2.94 -5.43
C LEU A 130 5.25 3.88 -5.65
N VAL A 131 6.46 3.45 -5.29
CA VAL A 131 7.71 4.20 -5.52
C VAL A 131 7.92 4.45 -7.01
N ALA A 132 7.76 3.43 -7.86
CA ALA A 132 7.91 3.58 -9.30
C ALA A 132 6.91 4.59 -9.90
N MET A 133 5.66 4.57 -9.43
CA MET A 133 4.65 5.54 -9.87
C MET A 133 4.98 6.96 -9.43
N GLU A 134 5.44 7.15 -8.19
CA GLU A 134 5.77 8.48 -7.66
C GLU A 134 7.03 9.07 -8.32
N VAL A 135 8.09 8.28 -8.53
CA VAL A 135 9.28 8.72 -9.25
C VAL A 135 8.91 9.21 -10.65
N ALA A 136 8.13 8.42 -11.39
CA ALA A 136 7.68 8.80 -12.72
C ALA A 136 6.79 10.07 -12.70
N ALA A 137 5.94 10.25 -11.69
CA ALA A 137 5.12 11.45 -11.52
C ALA A 137 5.97 12.69 -11.20
N THR A 138 6.99 12.53 -10.34
CA THR A 138 7.93 13.59 -9.98
C THR A 138 8.71 14.08 -11.20
N GLU A 139 9.21 13.18 -12.05
CA GLU A 139 9.90 13.55 -13.29
C GLU A 139 9.00 14.39 -14.20
N ARG A 140 7.74 13.95 -14.42
CA ARG A 140 6.76 14.70 -15.23
C ARG A 140 6.43 16.07 -14.64
N TYR A 141 6.29 16.16 -13.33
CA TYR A 141 6.08 17.43 -12.66
C TYR A 141 7.27 18.39 -12.80
N CYS A 142 8.50 17.88 -12.71
CA CYS A 142 9.71 18.67 -13.00
C CYS A 142 9.72 19.21 -14.44
N GLU A 143 9.23 18.46 -15.43
CA GLU A 143 9.06 18.94 -16.81
C GLU A 143 8.03 20.07 -16.89
N VAL A 144 6.91 19.97 -16.18
CA VAL A 144 5.90 21.03 -16.08
C VAL A 144 6.51 22.31 -15.50
N LEU A 145 7.25 22.22 -14.39
CA LEU A 145 7.92 23.38 -13.78
C LEU A 145 8.89 24.05 -14.76
N ARG A 146 9.68 23.26 -15.50
CA ARG A 146 10.59 23.80 -16.53
C ARG A 146 9.82 24.48 -17.66
N SER A 147 8.69 23.93 -18.09
CA SER A 147 7.85 24.55 -19.13
C SER A 147 7.26 25.90 -18.70
N LEU A 148 7.09 26.11 -17.41
CA LEU A 148 6.66 27.39 -16.81
C LEU A 148 7.83 28.35 -16.54
N GLY A 149 9.06 27.97 -16.93
CA GLY A 149 10.25 28.82 -16.78
C GLY A 149 10.98 28.69 -15.45
N SER A 150 10.60 27.72 -14.59
CA SER A 150 11.31 27.45 -13.34
C SER A 150 12.67 26.78 -13.61
N ALA A 151 13.71 27.21 -12.91
CA ALA A 151 15.04 26.60 -12.95
C ALA A 151 15.11 25.38 -12.02
N VAL A 152 14.49 24.26 -12.44
CA VAL A 152 14.48 23.01 -11.65
C VAL A 152 15.85 22.33 -11.77
N PRO A 153 16.57 22.12 -10.65
CA PRO A 153 17.82 21.36 -10.64
C PRO A 153 17.64 19.94 -11.17
N GLN A 154 18.72 19.35 -11.68
CA GLN A 154 18.72 17.92 -11.98
C GLN A 154 18.80 17.15 -10.66
N ILE A 155 17.80 16.34 -10.36
CA ILE A 155 17.77 15.47 -9.19
C ILE A 155 18.52 14.18 -9.53
N ASP A 156 19.44 13.74 -8.66
CA ASP A 156 20.10 12.41 -8.82
C ASP A 156 19.02 11.32 -8.66
N PRO A 157 18.82 10.44 -9.64
CA PRO A 157 17.78 9.40 -9.58
C PRO A 157 17.90 8.47 -8.36
N ARG A 158 19.11 8.28 -7.83
CA ARG A 158 19.32 7.46 -6.61
C ARG A 158 18.82 8.19 -5.38
N LEU A 159 19.06 9.50 -5.29
CA LEU A 159 18.54 10.33 -4.20
C LEU A 159 17.01 10.38 -4.25
N GLU A 160 16.44 10.60 -5.43
CA GLU A 160 14.99 10.59 -5.66
C GLU A 160 14.37 9.28 -5.20
N HIS A 161 14.88 8.14 -5.68
CA HIS A 161 14.42 6.81 -5.26
C HIS A 161 14.49 6.62 -3.74
N MET A 162 15.59 7.02 -3.09
CA MET A 162 15.74 6.91 -1.63
C MET A 162 14.71 7.75 -0.88
N LEU A 163 14.46 8.97 -1.33
CA LEU A 163 13.49 9.88 -0.68
C LEU A 163 12.05 9.36 -0.84
N VAL A 164 11.68 8.93 -2.05
CA VAL A 164 10.35 8.37 -2.31
C VAL A 164 10.15 7.06 -1.56
N THR A 165 11.14 6.17 -1.53
CA THR A 165 11.09 4.92 -0.75
C THR A 165 10.92 5.22 0.74
N GLY A 166 11.67 6.19 1.28
CA GLY A 166 11.53 6.63 2.68
C GLY A 166 10.12 7.15 2.99
N MET A 167 9.57 7.95 2.08
CA MET A 167 8.22 8.49 2.19
C MET A 167 7.16 7.37 2.22
N MET A 168 7.18 6.45 1.26
CA MET A 168 6.20 5.35 1.19
C MET A 168 6.29 4.42 2.40
N ASN A 169 7.49 4.10 2.86
CA ASN A 169 7.67 3.34 4.10
C ASN A 169 7.10 4.07 5.31
N ALA A 170 7.37 5.39 5.47
CA ALA A 170 6.86 6.16 6.59
C ALA A 170 5.31 6.15 6.67
N TYR A 171 4.62 6.24 5.53
CA TYR A 171 3.16 6.11 5.48
C TYR A 171 2.68 4.70 5.86
N CYS A 172 3.41 3.64 5.50
CA CYS A 172 3.05 2.27 5.85
C CYS A 172 3.28 1.95 7.33
N GLU A 173 4.25 2.60 8.00
CA GLU A 173 4.57 2.38 9.42
C GLU A 173 3.37 2.63 10.34
N VAL A 174 2.51 3.60 10.04
CA VAL A 174 1.31 3.87 10.86
C VAL A 174 0.33 2.69 10.90
N ILE A 175 0.33 1.84 9.86
CA ILE A 175 -0.48 0.62 9.80
C ILE A 175 0.19 -0.50 10.58
N LEU A 176 1.53 -0.62 10.49
CA LEU A 176 2.30 -1.69 11.12
C LEU A 176 2.38 -1.53 12.65
N HIS A 177 2.40 -0.30 13.15
CA HIS A 177 2.50 0.01 14.58
C HIS A 177 1.17 0.12 15.33
N ASP A 178 0.03 -0.32 14.76
CA ASP A 178 -1.29 -0.28 15.40
C ASP A 178 -1.69 1.10 15.93
N MET A 179 -1.22 2.14 15.27
CA MET A 179 -1.52 3.50 15.70
C MET A 179 -3.05 3.76 15.65
N PRO A 180 -3.64 4.42 16.67
CA PRO A 180 -5.03 4.83 16.60
C PRO A 180 -5.29 5.71 15.37
N LEU A 181 -6.42 5.50 14.68
CA LEU A 181 -6.70 6.18 13.41
C LEU A 181 -6.57 7.70 13.50
N ALA A 182 -7.05 8.32 14.60
CA ALA A 182 -6.96 9.77 14.78
C ALA A 182 -5.51 10.28 14.86
N ASP A 183 -4.60 9.53 15.51
CA ASP A 183 -3.17 9.85 15.55
C ASP A 183 -2.51 9.60 14.20
N ALA A 184 -2.86 8.47 13.56
CA ALA A 184 -2.36 8.12 12.23
C ALA A 184 -2.74 9.19 11.18
N GLN A 185 -3.97 9.71 11.21
CA GLN A 185 -4.41 10.79 10.33
C GLN A 185 -3.59 12.08 10.53
N ARG A 186 -3.33 12.45 11.79
CA ARG A 186 -2.49 13.61 12.10
C ARG A 186 -1.05 13.41 11.61
N TYR A 187 -0.47 12.22 11.81
CA TYR A 187 0.91 11.93 11.37
C TYR A 187 1.02 11.87 9.85
N VAL A 188 0.03 11.34 9.15
CA VAL A 188 0.00 11.37 7.67
C VAL A 188 -0.07 12.81 7.15
N GLU A 189 -0.80 13.71 7.82
CA GLU A 189 -0.82 15.15 7.49
C GLU A 189 0.56 15.79 7.70
N GLU A 190 1.17 15.58 8.89
CA GLU A 190 2.50 16.11 9.23
C GLU A 190 3.59 15.57 8.30
N LEU A 191 3.56 14.27 7.94
CA LEU A 191 4.45 13.66 6.96
C LEU A 191 4.26 14.28 5.58
N GLY A 192 3.01 14.52 5.16
CA GLY A 192 2.70 15.19 3.90
C GLY A 192 3.30 16.59 3.83
N ASP A 193 3.19 17.37 4.89
CA ASP A 193 3.80 18.71 4.98
C ASP A 193 5.33 18.65 4.93
N PHE A 194 5.93 17.72 5.68
CA PHE A 194 7.37 17.52 5.71
C PHE A 194 7.94 17.16 4.33
N TYR A 195 7.35 16.16 3.65
CA TYR A 195 7.81 15.74 2.34
C TYR A 195 7.55 16.80 1.27
N THR A 196 6.38 17.48 1.31
CA THR A 196 6.07 18.56 0.39
C THR A 196 7.11 19.69 0.51
N ALA A 197 7.43 20.15 1.72
CA ALA A 197 8.42 21.19 1.94
C ALA A 197 9.83 20.74 1.46
N GLY A 198 10.21 19.48 1.72
CA GLY A 198 11.46 18.92 1.24
C GLY A 198 11.57 18.86 -0.29
N TRP A 199 10.51 18.42 -0.96
CA TRP A 199 10.44 18.36 -2.41
C TRP A 199 10.48 19.75 -3.06
N LEU A 200 9.72 20.71 -2.54
CA LEU A 200 9.78 22.11 -3.01
C LEU A 200 11.21 22.64 -2.93
N LYS A 201 11.91 22.39 -1.82
CA LYS A 201 13.31 22.80 -1.65
C LYS A 201 14.25 22.13 -2.66
N ILE A 202 14.10 20.84 -2.92
CA ILE A 202 14.93 20.09 -3.87
C ILE A 202 14.67 20.56 -5.31
N MET A 203 13.41 20.90 -5.64
CA MET A 203 13.01 21.40 -6.95
C MET A 203 13.34 22.88 -7.16
N GLY A 204 13.89 23.57 -6.16
CA GLY A 204 14.27 24.99 -6.25
C GLY A 204 13.07 25.95 -6.19
N GLN A 205 11.97 25.53 -5.53
CA GLN A 205 10.76 26.33 -5.34
C GLN A 205 10.71 27.00 -3.96
#